data_4094abac4184f5338b38f84294a7f018
#
_entry.id   4094abac4184f5338b38f84294a7f018
#
_cell.length_a   1.000
_cell.length_b   1.000
_cell.length_c   1.000
_cell.angle_alpha   90.00
_cell.angle_beta   90.00
_cell.angle_gamma   90.00
#
_symmetry.space_group_name_H-M   'P 1'
#
loop_
_entity.id
_entity.type
_entity.pdbx_description
1 polymer ?
#
loop_
_entity_poly.entity_id
_entity_poly.type
_entity_poly.pdbx_seq_one_letter_code
_entity_poly.pdbx_strand_id
1 'polypeptide(L)'
;MKIFAVSDMHGQLEGLDPKGVDLVLVAGDFAPMHGWSTRDLDYQVCWVNSILLEWISSYPKTQFRFIPGNHDLFAQNGEFLSEVRLPTNAKLLIDQSDEVDGLRIYGTPWVPYINGRWAFEEMGAGRLREKFEKIPVGIDILLTHTPPKIRHKKVDVSIDRNTPHFGSSDLTDALLRVHPHYALCGHIHTGDHAPIPLVGPDGNETVVRNVSRLNEDYCIAYEPFVFEL
;
A
#
# COMPACT_ATOMS: atom_id res chain seq x y z
N MET A 1 18.04 8.26 5.00
CA MET A 1 17.47 6.91 5.22
C MET A 1 17.22 6.26 3.86
N LYS A 2 17.72 5.02 3.64
CA LYS A 2 17.47 4.30 2.38
C LYS A 2 16.20 3.47 2.50
N ILE A 3 15.26 3.70 1.60
CA ILE A 3 13.89 3.15 1.65
C ILE A 3 13.65 2.27 0.42
N PHE A 4 12.97 1.13 0.65
CA PHE A 4 12.54 0.19 -0.38
C PHE A 4 11.01 0.11 -0.32
N ALA A 5 10.33 0.42 -1.41
CA ALA A 5 8.88 0.42 -1.48
C ALA A 5 8.38 -0.58 -2.54
N VAL A 6 7.33 -1.32 -2.18
CA VAL A 6 6.69 -2.33 -3.02
C VAL A 6 5.22 -2.48 -2.68
N SER A 7 4.40 -2.96 -3.60
CA SER A 7 2.99 -3.33 -3.41
C SER A 7 2.61 -4.51 -4.29
N ASP A 8 1.43 -5.07 -4.08
CA ASP A 8 0.81 -6.09 -4.95
C ASP A 8 1.74 -7.28 -5.21
N MET A 9 2.30 -7.82 -4.11
CA MET A 9 3.17 -8.98 -4.15
C MET A 9 2.39 -10.30 -4.27
N HIS A 10 1.16 -10.34 -3.77
CA HIS A 10 0.28 -11.52 -3.79
C HIS A 10 1.00 -12.84 -3.42
N GLY A 11 1.83 -12.76 -2.37
CA GLY A 11 2.62 -13.89 -1.87
C GLY A 11 3.94 -14.16 -2.58
N GLN A 12 4.28 -13.38 -3.62
CA GLN A 12 5.50 -13.57 -4.41
C GLN A 12 6.65 -12.72 -3.86
N LEU A 13 7.53 -13.35 -3.07
CA LEU A 13 8.72 -12.71 -2.48
C LEU A 13 10.00 -12.91 -3.33
N GLU A 14 9.92 -13.66 -4.42
CA GLU A 14 11.06 -13.94 -5.29
C GLU A 14 11.69 -12.64 -5.81
N GLY A 15 13.02 -12.52 -5.70
CA GLY A 15 13.77 -11.34 -6.13
C GLY A 15 13.60 -10.10 -5.26
N LEU A 16 12.83 -10.14 -4.17
CA LEU A 16 12.75 -9.05 -3.19
C LEU A 16 13.90 -9.18 -2.19
N ASP A 17 14.97 -8.45 -2.42
CA ASP A 17 16.14 -8.40 -1.53
C ASP A 17 16.37 -6.97 -1.00
N PRO A 18 15.79 -6.62 0.17
CA PRO A 18 15.99 -5.32 0.81
C PRO A 18 17.33 -5.21 1.56
N LYS A 19 18.36 -5.92 1.13
CA LYS A 19 19.67 -5.86 1.77
C LYS A 19 20.27 -4.45 1.71
N GLY A 20 20.62 -3.94 2.88
CA GLY A 20 21.28 -2.64 2.99
C GLY A 20 20.31 -1.46 2.86
N VAL A 21 19.00 -1.68 3.06
CA VAL A 21 18.03 -0.62 3.25
C VAL A 21 17.64 -0.50 4.72
N ASP A 22 17.26 0.68 5.14
CA ASP A 22 16.88 0.98 6.52
C ASP A 22 15.39 0.66 6.76
N LEU A 23 14.55 0.89 5.75
CA LEU A 23 13.10 0.79 5.85
C LEU A 23 12.50 0.16 4.58
N VAL A 24 11.62 -0.83 4.78
CA VAL A 24 10.76 -1.41 3.75
C VAL A 24 9.33 -0.93 3.96
N LEU A 25 8.70 -0.42 2.90
CA LEU A 25 7.32 0.05 2.87
C LEU A 25 6.51 -0.82 1.90
N VAL A 26 5.44 -1.43 2.40
CA VAL A 26 4.57 -2.30 1.61
C VAL A 26 3.17 -1.70 1.51
N ALA A 27 2.76 -1.31 0.30
CA ALA A 27 1.54 -0.56 0.05
C ALA A 27 0.32 -1.45 -0.30
N GLY A 28 0.21 -2.61 0.35
CA GLY A 28 -0.96 -3.50 0.28
C GLY A 28 -0.80 -4.70 -0.67
N ASP A 29 -1.80 -5.60 -0.60
CA ASP A 29 -1.91 -6.82 -1.39
C ASP A 29 -0.65 -7.69 -1.33
N PHE A 30 -0.15 -7.92 -0.11
CA PHE A 30 1.06 -8.68 0.09
C PHE A 30 0.82 -10.19 0.28
N ALA A 31 -0.33 -10.58 0.86
CA ALA A 31 -0.64 -11.98 1.11
C ALA A 31 -1.17 -12.69 -0.16
N PRO A 32 -0.90 -14.00 -0.31
CA PRO A 32 -1.47 -14.78 -1.41
C PRO A 32 -2.97 -14.97 -1.22
N MET A 33 -3.69 -15.15 -2.32
CA MET A 33 -5.12 -15.41 -2.30
C MET A 33 -5.48 -16.54 -3.27
N HIS A 34 -6.33 -17.48 -2.80
CA HIS A 34 -6.82 -18.58 -3.61
C HIS A 34 -8.35 -18.61 -3.72
N GLY A 35 -9.07 -17.83 -2.91
CA GLY A 35 -10.53 -17.78 -2.89
C GLY A 35 -11.11 -16.83 -1.83
N TRP A 36 -12.34 -17.12 -1.38
CA TRP A 36 -13.14 -16.22 -0.53
C TRP A 36 -13.69 -16.92 0.72
N SER A 37 -13.16 -18.09 1.06
CA SER A 37 -13.61 -18.88 2.19
C SER A 37 -12.80 -18.57 3.46
N THR A 38 -13.28 -19.01 4.61
CA THR A 38 -12.51 -18.96 5.87
C THR A 38 -11.17 -19.70 5.77
N ARG A 39 -11.09 -20.74 4.92
CA ARG A 39 -9.83 -21.45 4.65
C ARG A 39 -8.78 -20.56 3.97
N ASP A 40 -9.23 -19.59 3.17
CA ASP A 40 -8.33 -18.64 2.53
C ASP A 40 -7.80 -17.64 3.55
N LEU A 41 -8.61 -17.24 4.53
CA LEU A 41 -8.16 -16.41 5.65
C LEU A 41 -7.14 -17.17 6.51
N ASP A 42 -7.40 -18.43 6.87
CA ASP A 42 -6.43 -19.30 7.56
C ASP A 42 -5.12 -19.43 6.75
N TYR A 43 -5.25 -19.61 5.44
CA TYR A 43 -4.09 -19.70 4.55
C TYR A 43 -3.26 -18.41 4.55
N GLN A 44 -3.92 -17.24 4.46
CA GLN A 44 -3.23 -15.95 4.52
C GLN A 44 -2.49 -15.78 5.84
N VAL A 45 -3.14 -16.07 6.97
CA VAL A 45 -2.52 -15.99 8.31
C VAL A 45 -1.34 -16.96 8.43
N CYS A 46 -1.50 -18.20 7.98
CA CYS A 46 -0.42 -19.18 7.93
C CYS A 46 0.78 -18.69 7.11
N TRP A 47 0.52 -18.11 5.93
CA TRP A 47 1.56 -17.57 5.06
C TRP A 47 2.28 -16.40 5.72
N VAL A 48 1.55 -15.48 6.35
CA VAL A 48 2.14 -14.34 7.09
C VAL A 48 2.99 -14.84 8.25
N ASN A 49 2.49 -15.80 9.07
CA ASN A 49 3.16 -16.32 10.24
C ASN A 49 4.32 -17.29 9.93
N SER A 50 4.53 -17.64 8.68
CA SER A 50 5.61 -18.53 8.24
C SER A 50 6.51 -17.84 7.21
N ILE A 51 6.05 -17.73 5.97
CA ILE A 51 6.87 -17.30 4.82
C ILE A 51 7.22 -15.81 4.92
N LEU A 52 6.24 -14.93 5.20
CA LEU A 52 6.51 -13.50 5.37
C LEU A 52 7.36 -13.25 6.61
N LEU A 53 7.07 -13.93 7.73
CA LEU A 53 7.83 -13.82 8.96
C LEU A 53 9.30 -14.23 8.76
N GLU A 54 9.57 -15.32 8.04
CA GLU A 54 10.93 -15.77 7.71
C GLU A 54 11.66 -14.73 6.84
N TRP A 55 10.98 -14.20 5.82
CA TRP A 55 11.55 -13.17 4.97
C TRP A 55 11.94 -11.93 5.76
N ILE A 56 11.04 -11.37 6.59
CA ILE A 56 11.33 -10.21 7.45
C ILE A 56 12.48 -10.52 8.42
N SER A 57 12.47 -11.71 9.03
CA SER A 57 13.50 -12.13 10.01
C SER A 57 14.89 -12.27 9.41
N SER A 58 14.98 -12.44 8.09
CA SER A 58 16.26 -12.47 7.36
C SER A 58 16.94 -11.08 7.31
N TYR A 59 16.19 -10.01 7.66
CA TYR A 59 16.68 -8.63 7.66
C TYR A 59 16.48 -7.94 9.02
N PRO A 60 17.16 -8.41 10.09
CA PRO A 60 16.86 -7.98 11.47
C PRO A 60 17.20 -6.52 11.76
N LYS A 61 17.97 -5.84 10.90
CA LYS A 61 18.33 -4.41 11.03
C LYS A 61 17.40 -3.50 10.25
N THR A 62 16.61 -4.03 9.32
CA THR A 62 15.67 -3.29 8.48
C THR A 62 14.33 -3.17 9.19
N GLN A 63 13.73 -1.99 9.18
CA GLN A 63 12.38 -1.78 9.66
C GLN A 63 11.37 -2.08 8.53
N PHE A 64 10.21 -2.63 8.87
CA PHE A 64 9.15 -2.95 7.91
C PHE A 64 7.84 -2.29 8.31
N ARG A 65 7.18 -1.60 7.37
CA ARG A 65 5.83 -1.08 7.55
C ARG A 65 4.96 -1.55 6.41
N PHE A 66 3.86 -2.19 6.78
CA PHE A 66 2.87 -2.74 5.89
C PHE A 66 1.56 -2.00 6.06
N ILE A 67 0.85 -1.76 4.99
CA ILE A 67 -0.60 -1.63 5.02
C ILE A 67 -1.21 -2.85 4.36
N PRO A 68 -2.43 -3.29 4.73
CA PRO A 68 -3.13 -4.27 3.93
C PRO A 68 -3.70 -3.63 2.66
N GLY A 69 -3.96 -4.46 1.65
CA GLY A 69 -4.75 -4.08 0.48
C GLY A 69 -6.09 -4.82 0.45
N ASN A 70 -6.80 -4.74 -0.66
CA ASN A 70 -8.12 -5.36 -0.75
C ASN A 70 -8.08 -6.89 -0.84
N HIS A 71 -6.97 -7.48 -1.26
CA HIS A 71 -6.76 -8.93 -1.25
C HIS A 71 -6.30 -9.48 0.12
N ASP A 72 -5.87 -8.64 1.04
CA ASP A 72 -5.44 -9.05 2.38
C ASP A 72 -6.66 -9.22 3.32
N LEU A 73 -7.54 -10.17 2.99
CA LEU A 73 -8.86 -10.35 3.63
C LEU A 73 -8.76 -10.59 5.13
N PHE A 74 -7.72 -11.29 5.61
CA PHE A 74 -7.49 -11.56 7.02
C PHE A 74 -7.39 -10.28 7.85
N ALA A 75 -6.86 -9.20 7.26
CA ALA A 75 -6.56 -7.96 7.97
C ALA A 75 -7.80 -7.13 8.32
N GLN A 76 -8.92 -7.33 7.64
CA GLN A 76 -10.20 -6.71 7.99
C GLN A 76 -11.01 -7.54 8.99
N ASN A 77 -10.65 -8.80 9.20
CA ASN A 77 -11.30 -9.69 10.16
C ASN A 77 -10.52 -9.68 11.48
N GLY A 78 -11.11 -9.15 12.54
CA GLY A 78 -10.44 -8.98 13.85
C GLY A 78 -9.96 -10.30 14.48
N GLU A 79 -10.66 -11.42 14.26
CA GLU A 79 -10.27 -12.74 14.76
C GLU A 79 -8.96 -13.19 14.09
N PHE A 80 -8.94 -13.23 12.75
CA PHE A 80 -7.75 -13.63 11.97
C PHE A 80 -6.59 -12.64 12.14
N LEU A 81 -6.87 -11.35 12.19
CA LEU A 81 -5.85 -10.33 12.43
C LEU A 81 -5.15 -10.54 13.80
N SER A 82 -5.89 -10.97 14.82
CA SER A 82 -5.33 -11.24 16.16
C SER A 82 -4.37 -12.42 16.21
N GLU A 83 -4.40 -13.29 15.21
CA GLU A 83 -3.50 -14.45 15.08
C GLU A 83 -2.18 -14.12 14.39
N VAL A 84 -2.09 -12.95 13.73
CA VAL A 84 -0.88 -12.52 13.02
C VAL A 84 0.26 -12.26 14.00
N ARG A 85 1.43 -12.79 13.68
CA ARG A 85 2.67 -12.64 14.44
C ARG A 85 3.70 -11.92 13.57
N LEU A 86 3.97 -10.67 13.90
CA LEU A 86 5.05 -9.92 13.26
C LEU A 86 6.23 -9.77 14.23
N PRO A 87 7.48 -9.78 13.73
CA PRO A 87 8.65 -9.53 14.55
C PRO A 87 8.71 -8.04 14.97
N THR A 88 9.54 -7.72 15.95
CA THR A 88 9.59 -6.37 16.55
C THR A 88 9.99 -5.25 15.58
N ASN A 89 10.66 -5.59 14.49
CA ASN A 89 11.04 -4.66 13.43
C ASN A 89 9.96 -4.49 12.35
N ALA A 90 8.77 -5.09 12.51
CA ALA A 90 7.67 -4.98 11.56
C ALA A 90 6.38 -4.51 12.22
N LYS A 91 5.61 -3.66 11.52
CA LYS A 91 4.27 -3.20 11.93
C LYS A 91 3.31 -3.20 10.75
N LEU A 92 2.05 -3.57 11.04
CA LEU A 92 0.91 -3.39 10.13
C LEU A 92 0.18 -2.10 10.54
N LEU A 93 -0.03 -1.20 9.59
CA LEU A 93 -0.68 0.09 9.80
C LEU A 93 -2.07 0.08 9.15
N ILE A 94 -3.10 0.32 9.94
CA ILE A 94 -4.50 0.46 9.48
C ILE A 94 -5.05 1.75 10.08
N ASP A 95 -5.15 2.79 9.29
CA ASP A 95 -5.47 4.17 9.71
C ASP A 95 -4.59 4.61 10.89
N GLN A 96 -3.30 4.40 10.78
CA GLN A 96 -2.35 4.57 11.89
C GLN A 96 -1.08 5.29 11.45
N SER A 97 -0.60 6.19 12.32
CA SER A 97 0.73 6.79 12.22
C SER A 97 1.79 5.91 12.87
N ASP A 98 2.99 5.98 12.33
CA ASP A 98 4.21 5.47 12.96
C ASP A 98 5.39 6.39 12.64
N GLU A 99 6.46 6.23 13.40
CA GLU A 99 7.71 6.98 13.21
C GLU A 99 8.90 6.03 13.21
N VAL A 100 9.78 6.19 12.23
CA VAL A 100 11.02 5.42 12.10
C VAL A 100 12.17 6.41 11.92
N ASP A 101 13.05 6.50 12.91
CA ASP A 101 14.22 7.38 12.91
C ASP A 101 13.89 8.85 12.52
N GLY A 102 12.76 9.37 13.03
CA GLY A 102 12.28 10.71 12.77
C GLY A 102 11.42 10.86 11.50
N LEU A 103 11.34 9.84 10.65
CA LEU A 103 10.47 9.83 9.48
C LEU A 103 9.03 9.45 9.88
N ARG A 104 8.08 10.33 9.65
CA ARG A 104 6.67 10.15 10.02
C ARG A 104 5.90 9.53 8.88
N ILE A 105 5.29 8.39 9.14
CA ILE A 105 4.55 7.57 8.18
C ILE A 105 3.10 7.46 8.62
N TYR A 106 2.17 7.52 7.69
CA TYR A 106 0.78 7.14 7.92
C TYR A 106 0.37 6.06 6.93
N GLY A 107 -0.32 5.03 7.42
CA GLY A 107 -0.82 3.92 6.60
C GLY A 107 -2.34 3.81 6.62
N THR A 108 -2.97 3.72 5.43
CA THR A 108 -4.41 3.58 5.25
C THR A 108 -4.73 2.65 4.07
N PRO A 109 -5.58 1.62 4.27
CA PRO A 109 -5.79 0.56 3.27
C PRO A 109 -6.97 0.80 2.31
N TRP A 110 -7.83 1.77 2.59
CA TRP A 110 -9.14 1.90 1.97
C TRP A 110 -9.12 2.08 0.46
N VAL A 111 -10.03 1.36 -0.23
CA VAL A 111 -10.21 1.39 -1.68
C VAL A 111 -11.65 1.78 -2.05
N PRO A 112 -11.86 2.37 -3.24
CA PRO A 112 -13.20 2.56 -3.79
C PRO A 112 -13.92 1.22 -3.93
N TYR A 113 -15.26 1.26 -3.87
CA TYR A 113 -16.09 0.08 -4.03
C TYR A 113 -15.83 -0.62 -5.37
N ILE A 114 -15.58 -1.92 -5.30
CA ILE A 114 -15.34 -2.81 -6.45
C ILE A 114 -16.59 -3.68 -6.68
N ASN A 115 -16.94 -4.52 -5.70
CA ASN A 115 -18.11 -5.41 -5.79
C ASN A 115 -18.63 -5.89 -4.42
N GLY A 116 -18.09 -5.39 -3.31
CA GLY A 116 -18.51 -5.72 -1.93
C GLY A 116 -17.97 -7.04 -1.40
N ARG A 117 -16.95 -7.62 -2.04
CA ARG A 117 -16.34 -8.89 -1.62
C ARG A 117 -14.90 -8.74 -1.13
N TRP A 118 -14.29 -7.60 -1.40
CA TRP A 118 -12.90 -7.34 -1.05
C TRP A 118 -12.78 -6.67 0.31
N ALA A 119 -11.63 -6.80 0.93
CA ALA A 119 -11.33 -6.07 2.15
C ALA A 119 -11.21 -4.56 1.87
N PHE A 120 -11.49 -3.76 2.88
CA PHE A 120 -11.31 -2.31 2.89
C PHE A 120 -12.03 -1.55 1.77
N GLU A 121 -13.02 -2.15 1.12
CA GLU A 121 -13.90 -1.43 0.19
C GLU A 121 -14.83 -0.47 0.93
N GLU A 122 -14.97 0.75 0.42
CA GLU A 122 -15.97 1.69 0.91
C GLU A 122 -16.97 2.07 -0.18
N MET A 123 -18.24 1.81 0.11
CA MET A 123 -19.35 2.14 -0.77
C MET A 123 -20.13 3.33 -0.22
N GLY A 124 -20.41 4.29 -1.12
CA GLY A 124 -21.24 5.46 -0.81
C GLY A 124 -20.46 6.76 -0.86
N ALA A 125 -21.19 7.83 -1.21
CA ALA A 125 -20.62 9.16 -1.29
C ALA A 125 -20.07 9.62 0.07
N GLY A 126 -18.83 10.11 0.10
CA GLY A 126 -18.19 10.65 1.30
C GLY A 126 -17.57 9.62 2.25
N ARG A 127 -17.80 8.32 2.08
CA ARG A 127 -17.23 7.30 2.96
C ARG A 127 -15.71 7.24 2.90
N LEU A 128 -15.13 7.27 1.72
CA LEU A 128 -13.67 7.35 1.54
C LEU A 128 -13.13 8.68 2.07
N ARG A 129 -13.85 9.79 1.88
CA ARG A 129 -13.49 11.08 2.45
C ARG A 129 -13.35 11.01 3.97
N GLU A 130 -14.31 10.42 4.68
CA GLU A 130 -14.26 10.22 6.14
C GLU A 130 -13.02 9.43 6.58
N LYS A 131 -12.54 8.48 5.74
CA LYS A 131 -11.32 7.72 6.01
C LYS A 131 -10.07 8.60 5.80
N PHE A 132 -10.00 9.29 4.68
CA PHE A 132 -8.83 10.10 4.33
C PHE A 132 -8.74 11.43 5.10
N GLU A 133 -9.83 11.93 5.65
CA GLU A 133 -9.82 13.06 6.60
C GLU A 133 -9.03 12.78 7.89
N LYS A 134 -8.90 11.49 8.27
CA LYS A 134 -8.10 11.06 9.42
C LYS A 134 -6.59 11.17 9.19
N ILE A 135 -6.15 11.27 7.95
CA ILE A 135 -4.71 11.41 7.63
C ILE A 135 -4.20 12.72 8.25
N PRO A 136 -3.25 12.67 9.19
CA PRO A 136 -2.77 13.86 9.88
C PRO A 136 -1.88 14.69 8.94
N VAL A 137 -1.84 15.99 9.17
CA VAL A 137 -0.84 16.87 8.55
C VAL A 137 0.54 16.61 9.14
N GLY A 138 1.58 16.94 8.38
CA GLY A 138 2.95 16.85 8.85
C GLY A 138 3.54 15.44 8.83
N ILE A 139 2.94 14.50 8.10
CA ILE A 139 3.59 13.22 7.76
C ILE A 139 4.54 13.42 6.59
N ASP A 140 5.57 12.58 6.52
CA ASP A 140 6.56 12.63 5.46
C ASP A 140 6.22 11.63 4.33
N ILE A 141 5.67 10.47 4.69
CA ILE A 141 5.23 9.43 3.74
C ILE A 141 3.81 8.99 4.05
N LEU A 142 2.99 8.94 3.02
CA LEU A 142 1.68 8.31 3.04
C LEU A 142 1.73 6.97 2.30
N LEU A 143 1.31 5.90 2.98
CA LEU A 143 1.04 4.61 2.34
C LEU A 143 -0.46 4.48 2.13
N THR A 144 -0.88 4.26 0.88
CA THR A 144 -2.27 3.94 0.54
C THR A 144 -2.29 2.75 -0.39
N HIS A 145 -3.34 1.92 -0.35
CA HIS A 145 -3.43 0.86 -1.35
C HIS A 145 -4.00 1.42 -2.66
N THR A 146 -5.14 2.15 -2.61
CA THR A 146 -5.67 2.82 -3.81
C THR A 146 -4.79 3.98 -4.25
N PRO A 147 -4.60 4.22 -5.57
CA PRO A 147 -3.96 5.43 -6.07
C PRO A 147 -4.91 6.65 -6.00
N PRO A 148 -4.37 7.88 -5.94
CA PRO A 148 -5.16 9.08 -6.15
C PRO A 148 -5.59 9.21 -7.61
N LYS A 149 -6.75 9.85 -7.85
CA LYS A 149 -7.20 10.22 -9.19
C LYS A 149 -6.62 11.58 -9.57
N ILE A 150 -5.56 11.58 -10.36
CA ILE A 150 -4.89 12.81 -10.80
C ILE A 150 -5.26 13.10 -12.26
N ARG A 151 -5.86 14.27 -12.50
CA ARG A 151 -6.28 14.69 -13.84
C ARG A 151 -5.11 14.63 -14.82
N HIS A 152 -5.34 14.04 -15.99
CA HIS A 152 -4.35 13.84 -17.07
C HIS A 152 -3.14 12.96 -16.71
N LYS A 153 -3.17 12.25 -15.59
CA LYS A 153 -2.18 11.25 -15.21
C LYS A 153 -2.80 9.86 -15.23
N LYS A 154 -1.96 8.83 -15.32
CA LYS A 154 -2.40 7.44 -15.51
C LYS A 154 -2.00 6.52 -14.36
N VAL A 155 -1.67 7.05 -13.19
CA VAL A 155 -1.31 6.24 -12.01
C VAL A 155 -2.44 5.29 -11.61
N ASP A 156 -3.68 5.66 -11.88
CA ASP A 156 -4.92 4.96 -11.56
C ASP A 156 -5.65 4.39 -12.79
N VAL A 157 -4.96 4.27 -13.93
CA VAL A 157 -5.52 3.74 -15.18
C VAL A 157 -4.85 2.41 -15.50
N SER A 158 -5.65 1.33 -15.57
CA SER A 158 -5.14 0.06 -16.08
C SER A 158 -4.88 0.19 -17.59
N ILE A 159 -3.61 0.12 -17.98
CA ILE A 159 -3.17 0.30 -19.37
C ILE A 159 -3.72 -0.84 -20.23
N ASP A 160 -3.76 -2.05 -19.71
CA ASP A 160 -4.17 -3.26 -20.44
C ASP A 160 -5.68 -3.29 -20.72
N ARG A 161 -6.48 -2.62 -19.90
CA ARG A 161 -7.95 -2.63 -20.01
C ARG A 161 -8.51 -1.42 -20.73
N ASN A 162 -7.68 -0.41 -21.07
CA ASN A 162 -8.10 0.88 -21.63
C ASN A 162 -9.34 1.46 -20.94
N THR A 163 -9.39 1.32 -19.61
CA THR A 163 -10.53 1.60 -18.77
C THR A 163 -10.41 2.97 -18.10
N PRO A 164 -11.53 3.53 -17.58
CA PRO A 164 -11.51 4.81 -16.88
C PRO A 164 -10.65 4.76 -15.61
N HIS A 165 -10.41 5.92 -15.04
CA HIS A 165 -9.71 6.11 -13.79
C HIS A 165 -10.37 5.36 -12.62
N PHE A 166 -9.63 4.51 -11.92
CA PHE A 166 -10.09 3.75 -10.75
C PHE A 166 -9.67 4.37 -9.42
N GLY A 167 -8.80 5.38 -9.43
CA GLY A 167 -8.31 6.04 -8.23
C GLY A 167 -9.35 6.91 -7.53
N SER A 168 -9.00 7.35 -6.32
CA SER A 168 -9.87 8.15 -5.47
C SER A 168 -9.61 9.65 -5.60
N SER A 169 -10.64 10.42 -5.93
CA SER A 169 -10.61 11.90 -5.84
C SER A 169 -10.52 12.38 -4.39
N ASP A 170 -11.17 11.68 -3.45
CA ASP A 170 -11.09 12.02 -2.03
C ASP A 170 -9.66 11.87 -1.48
N LEU A 171 -8.89 10.89 -2.00
CA LEU A 171 -7.48 10.77 -1.70
C LEU A 171 -6.66 11.93 -2.30
N THR A 172 -6.99 12.36 -3.52
CA THR A 172 -6.34 13.52 -4.13
C THR A 172 -6.54 14.77 -3.29
N ASP A 173 -7.77 15.02 -2.82
CA ASP A 173 -8.10 16.14 -1.93
C ASP A 173 -7.32 16.04 -0.59
N ALA A 174 -7.19 14.83 -0.03
CA ALA A 174 -6.40 14.61 1.18
C ALA A 174 -4.90 14.89 0.96
N LEU A 175 -4.33 14.45 -0.17
CA LEU A 175 -2.93 14.75 -0.51
C LEU A 175 -2.68 16.25 -0.66
N LEU A 176 -3.61 16.98 -1.29
CA LEU A 176 -3.56 18.44 -1.41
C LEU A 176 -3.72 19.19 -0.07
N ARG A 177 -4.18 18.55 0.97
CA ARG A 177 -4.30 19.08 2.35
C ARG A 177 -3.08 18.73 3.20
N VAL A 178 -2.54 17.52 3.04
CA VAL A 178 -1.52 16.93 3.93
C VAL A 178 -0.11 17.23 3.43
N HIS A 179 0.09 17.22 2.12
CA HIS A 179 1.38 17.43 1.43
C HIS A 179 2.54 16.54 1.96
N PRO A 180 2.40 15.20 2.01
CA PRO A 180 3.54 14.37 2.33
C PRO A 180 4.61 14.49 1.23
N HIS A 181 5.88 14.21 1.53
CA HIS A 181 6.91 14.16 0.50
C HIS A 181 6.62 13.08 -0.54
N TYR A 182 6.17 11.90 -0.07
CA TYR A 182 5.78 10.78 -0.93
C TYR A 182 4.39 10.25 -0.57
N ALA A 183 3.63 9.91 -1.62
CA ALA A 183 2.43 9.08 -1.54
C ALA A 183 2.68 7.81 -2.36
N LEU A 184 2.83 6.68 -1.68
CA LEU A 184 3.11 5.38 -2.29
C LEU A 184 1.83 4.56 -2.33
N CYS A 185 1.50 4.02 -3.51
CA CYS A 185 0.26 3.27 -3.74
C CYS A 185 0.49 2.04 -4.61
N GLY A 186 -0.54 1.20 -4.75
CA GLY A 186 -0.57 0.02 -5.59
C GLY A 186 -1.94 -0.16 -6.25
N HIS A 187 -2.54 -1.36 -6.14
CA HIS A 187 -3.89 -1.71 -6.53
C HIS A 187 -4.14 -1.74 -8.05
N ILE A 188 -3.68 -0.76 -8.80
CA ILE A 188 -3.79 -0.73 -10.26
C ILE A 188 -2.43 -1.12 -10.82
N HIS A 189 -2.24 -2.43 -11.03
CA HIS A 189 -0.95 -3.05 -11.32
C HIS A 189 -0.23 -2.40 -12.51
N THR A 190 -0.96 -2.12 -13.59
CA THR A 190 -0.40 -1.51 -14.81
C THR A 190 -0.60 0.00 -14.89
N GLY A 191 -0.95 0.65 -13.77
CA GLY A 191 -0.94 2.10 -13.65
C GLY A 191 0.46 2.65 -13.90
N ASP A 192 0.57 3.95 -14.23
CA ASP A 192 1.87 4.57 -14.49
C ASP A 192 2.78 4.50 -13.26
N HIS A 193 3.94 3.87 -13.42
CA HIS A 193 4.96 3.70 -12.37
C HIS A 193 5.99 4.85 -12.33
N ALA A 194 5.90 5.83 -13.22
CA ALA A 194 6.76 7.01 -13.15
C ALA A 194 6.40 7.87 -11.92
N PRO A 195 7.38 8.58 -11.33
CA PRO A 195 7.07 9.57 -10.30
C PRO A 195 6.17 10.67 -10.86
N ILE A 196 5.05 10.93 -10.19
CA ILE A 196 4.07 11.93 -10.61
C ILE A 196 4.03 13.06 -9.58
N PRO A 197 4.48 14.28 -9.92
CA PRO A 197 4.34 15.42 -9.03
C PRO A 197 2.87 15.84 -8.94
N LEU A 198 2.36 15.91 -7.73
CA LEU A 198 1.08 16.53 -7.39
C LEU A 198 1.37 17.85 -6.67
N VAL A 199 1.18 18.95 -7.36
CA VAL A 199 1.44 20.30 -6.85
C VAL A 199 0.16 20.91 -6.32
N GLY A 200 0.17 21.32 -5.07
CA GLY A 200 -0.95 22.02 -4.43
C GLY A 200 -1.05 23.49 -4.84
N PRO A 201 -2.17 24.16 -4.53
CA PRO A 201 -2.35 25.59 -4.80
C PRO A 201 -1.35 26.50 -4.09
N ASP A 202 -0.77 26.02 -3.00
CA ASP A 202 0.26 26.67 -2.18
C ASP A 202 1.70 26.45 -2.70
N GLY A 203 1.84 25.67 -3.79
CA GLY A 203 3.12 25.31 -4.38
C GLY A 203 3.84 24.13 -3.74
N ASN A 204 3.28 23.55 -2.68
CA ASN A 204 3.83 22.32 -2.09
C ASN A 204 3.63 21.13 -3.03
N GLU A 205 4.63 20.26 -3.12
CA GLU A 205 4.63 19.11 -4.00
C GLU A 205 4.65 17.80 -3.20
N THR A 206 3.82 16.85 -3.64
CA THR A 206 3.87 15.45 -3.23
C THR A 206 4.25 14.60 -4.43
N VAL A 207 5.24 13.74 -4.29
CA VAL A 207 5.57 12.74 -5.30
C VAL A 207 4.68 11.52 -5.12
N VAL A 208 3.74 11.31 -6.04
CA VAL A 208 2.89 10.11 -6.08
C VAL A 208 3.59 9.04 -6.90
N ARG A 209 3.64 7.80 -6.37
CA ARG A 209 4.23 6.68 -7.07
C ARG A 209 3.44 5.39 -6.87
N ASN A 210 3.10 4.75 -7.99
CA ASN A 210 2.66 3.37 -8.01
C ASN A 210 3.88 2.47 -7.81
N VAL A 211 3.83 1.58 -6.82
CA VAL A 211 4.90 0.65 -6.46
C VAL A 211 4.47 -0.81 -6.59
N SER A 212 3.41 -1.08 -7.39
CA SER A 212 2.97 -2.44 -7.70
C SER A 212 4.10 -3.23 -8.35
N ARG A 213 4.24 -4.49 -7.96
CA ARG A 213 5.27 -5.39 -8.47
C ARG A 213 4.79 -6.22 -9.66
N LEU A 214 3.54 -6.61 -9.64
CA LEU A 214 2.96 -7.52 -10.63
C LEU A 214 2.21 -6.76 -11.73
N ASN A 215 2.05 -7.39 -12.89
CA ASN A 215 1.12 -6.94 -13.92
C ASN A 215 -0.28 -7.55 -13.70
N GLU A 216 -1.22 -7.28 -14.61
CA GLU A 216 -2.61 -7.78 -14.55
C GLU A 216 -2.72 -9.32 -14.68
N ASP A 217 -1.67 -10.00 -15.17
CA ASP A 217 -1.57 -11.45 -15.22
C ASP A 217 -0.92 -12.06 -13.96
N TYR A 218 -0.69 -11.24 -12.94
CA TYR A 218 -0.01 -11.61 -11.70
C TYR A 218 1.43 -12.13 -11.93
N CYS A 219 2.08 -11.69 -13.00
CA CYS A 219 3.49 -11.95 -13.26
C CYS A 219 4.35 -10.79 -12.76
N ILE A 220 5.56 -11.10 -12.25
CA ILE A 220 6.55 -10.08 -11.85
C ILE A 220 6.91 -9.24 -13.08
N ALA A 221 6.68 -7.93 -13.01
CA ALA A 221 6.86 -7.01 -14.12
C ALA A 221 7.62 -5.72 -13.75
N TYR A 222 7.60 -5.33 -12.48
CA TYR A 222 8.18 -4.06 -12.05
C TYR A 222 9.15 -4.27 -10.88
N GLU A 223 10.24 -3.51 -10.90
CA GLU A 223 11.21 -3.49 -9.81
C GLU A 223 10.69 -2.66 -8.63
N PRO A 224 11.05 -3.04 -7.40
CA PRO A 224 10.77 -2.21 -6.23
C PRO A 224 11.36 -0.81 -6.36
N PHE A 225 10.67 0.18 -5.82
CA PHE A 225 11.16 1.54 -5.79
C PHE A 225 12.12 1.76 -4.63
N VAL A 226 13.38 2.05 -4.94
CA VAL A 226 14.42 2.35 -3.94
C VAL A 226 14.78 3.82 -4.02
N PHE A 227 14.75 4.52 -2.88
CA PHE A 227 15.04 5.95 -2.80
C PHE A 227 15.62 6.34 -1.43
N GLU A 228 16.08 7.55 -1.30
CA GLU A 228 16.64 8.11 -0.05
C GLU A 228 15.84 9.35 0.39
N LEU A 229 15.61 9.46 1.69
CA LEU A 229 15.08 10.61 2.40
C LEU A 229 15.98 10.96 3.59
#